data_088102088c5703ddf0ad18d589cfe3ee
#
_entry.id   088102088c5703ddf0ad18d589cfe3ee
#
_cell.length_a   1.000
_cell.length_b   1.000
_cell.length_c   1.000
_cell.angle_alpha   90.00
_cell.angle_beta   90.00
_cell.angle_gamma   90.00
#
_symmetry.space_group_name_H-M   'P 1'
#
loop_
_entity.id
_entity.type
_entity.pdbx_description
1 polymer ?
#
loop_
_entity_poly.entity_id
_entity_poly.type
_entity_poly.pdbx_seq_one_letter_code
_entity_poly.pdbx_strand_id
1 'polypeptide(L)'
;MFAAACARESAQPSPAVPAQLPASVAVQVSAAMLVPEKATEQAPAVFKTKFATTKGDFTVEVHRDWAPHGADRFYNLVKLGFFDDAEFFRAIDGFMVQFGIQGSPQVSAKWQDANIPDDPAAGQSNKRGAVTFATAGPNTRTTQLFINYGNNANLDGMGFTPFGQVLDGMNVVDSLYKGYGEGAPQGMGPSQDRIQHEGNAYLKKDFPQLDSIKTARLVQ
;
A
#
# COMPACT_ATOMS: atom_id res chain seq x y z
N MET A 1 60.38 57.82 15.28
CA MET A 1 59.44 56.89 15.96
C MET A 1 58.29 56.61 14.98
N PHE A 2 58.32 55.46 14.35
CA PHE A 2 57.28 55.09 13.38
C PHE A 2 56.28 54.20 14.09
N ALA A 3 55.02 54.62 14.10
CA ALA A 3 53.89 53.80 14.59
C ALA A 3 53.29 52.98 13.39
N ALA A 4 53.37 51.69 13.49
CA ALA A 4 52.76 50.79 12.54
C ALA A 4 51.30 50.56 12.93
N ALA A 5 50.37 50.89 12.04
CA ALA A 5 48.95 50.58 12.17
C ALA A 5 48.67 49.15 11.60
N CYS A 6 48.25 48.20 12.44
CA CYS A 6 47.77 46.93 12.03
C CYS A 6 46.29 47.04 11.53
N ALA A 7 46.07 46.84 10.26
CA ALA A 7 44.75 46.69 9.71
C ALA A 7 44.23 45.27 10.04
N ARG A 8 43.09 45.16 10.74
CA ARG A 8 42.34 43.91 10.93
C ARG A 8 41.46 43.69 9.71
N GLU A 9 41.76 42.65 8.98
CA GLU A 9 40.94 42.15 7.90
C GLU A 9 39.72 41.39 8.50
N SER A 10 38.53 41.92 8.26
CA SER A 10 37.26 41.32 8.68
C SER A 10 36.85 40.24 7.67
N ALA A 11 36.96 39.00 8.08
CA ALA A 11 36.41 37.86 7.29
C ALA A 11 34.90 37.97 7.20
N GLN A 12 34.36 38.10 5.97
CA GLN A 12 32.95 37.97 5.70
C GLN A 12 32.53 36.48 5.78
N PRO A 13 31.40 36.18 6.41
CA PRO A 13 30.86 34.82 6.38
C PRO A 13 30.35 34.49 4.98
N SER A 14 30.79 33.33 4.46
CA SER A 14 30.26 32.73 3.22
C SER A 14 28.76 32.49 3.30
N PRO A 15 27.99 32.74 2.21
CA PRO A 15 26.58 32.47 2.21
C PRO A 15 26.32 30.94 2.32
N ALA A 16 25.51 30.58 3.29
CA ALA A 16 25.06 29.20 3.47
C ALA A 16 24.27 28.72 2.22
N VAL A 17 24.75 27.64 1.60
CA VAL A 17 24.03 26.97 0.52
C VAL A 17 22.76 26.38 1.14
N PRO A 18 21.56 26.69 0.63
CA PRO A 18 20.35 26.07 1.13
C PRO A 18 20.41 24.56 0.87
N ALA A 19 20.21 23.76 1.93
CA ALA A 19 20.10 22.33 1.83
C ALA A 19 18.91 22.00 0.92
N GLN A 20 19.19 21.46 -0.26
CA GLN A 20 18.17 20.87 -1.13
C GLN A 20 17.56 19.67 -0.40
N LEU A 21 16.28 19.78 -0.06
CA LEU A 21 15.48 18.64 0.36
C LEU A 21 15.57 17.55 -0.72
N PRO A 22 15.74 16.27 -0.36
CA PRO A 22 15.79 15.20 -1.34
C PRO A 22 14.50 15.23 -2.16
N ALA A 23 14.65 15.29 -3.47
CA ALA A 23 13.53 15.19 -4.41
C ALA A 23 12.74 13.92 -4.07
N SER A 24 11.46 14.06 -3.74
CA SER A 24 10.56 12.91 -3.60
C SER A 24 10.64 12.13 -4.91
N VAL A 25 10.98 10.84 -4.82
CA VAL A 25 10.93 9.93 -5.98
C VAL A 25 9.45 9.83 -6.34
N ALA A 26 9.02 10.64 -7.30
CA ALA A 26 7.68 10.53 -7.85
C ALA A 26 7.59 9.14 -8.51
N VAL A 27 6.67 8.30 -8.03
CA VAL A 27 6.38 7.02 -8.68
C VAL A 27 6.00 7.33 -10.13
N GLN A 28 6.77 6.80 -11.07
CA GLN A 28 6.47 6.97 -12.48
C GLN A 28 5.26 6.12 -12.83
N VAL A 29 4.12 6.77 -13.05
CA VAL A 29 2.90 6.11 -13.56
C VAL A 29 3.20 5.54 -14.93
N SER A 30 3.27 4.22 -15.05
CA SER A 30 3.41 3.57 -16.36
C SER A 30 2.10 3.64 -17.14
N ALA A 31 2.20 3.75 -18.48
CA ALA A 31 1.02 3.74 -19.33
C ALA A 31 0.16 2.47 -19.13
N ALA A 32 0.78 1.35 -18.76
CA ALA A 32 0.09 0.09 -18.49
C ALA A 32 -0.83 0.18 -17.25
N MET A 33 -0.49 0.99 -16.24
CA MET A 33 -1.36 1.21 -15.07
C MET A 33 -2.64 1.98 -15.41
N LEU A 34 -2.73 2.63 -16.55
CA LEU A 34 -3.88 3.42 -16.96
C LEU A 34 -4.92 2.63 -17.76
N VAL A 35 -4.69 1.33 -17.97
CA VAL A 35 -5.51 0.47 -18.81
C VAL A 35 -5.84 -0.85 -18.09
N PRO A 36 -6.71 -0.81 -17.05
CA PRO A 36 -7.05 -1.98 -16.23
C PRO A 36 -7.54 -3.20 -17.02
N GLU A 37 -8.21 -2.97 -18.16
CA GLU A 37 -8.74 -4.02 -19.02
C GLU A 37 -7.66 -4.86 -19.71
N LYS A 38 -6.41 -4.42 -19.71
CA LYS A 38 -5.26 -5.19 -20.20
C LYS A 38 -4.59 -6.05 -19.13
N ALA A 39 -4.96 -5.90 -17.88
CA ALA A 39 -4.42 -6.65 -16.74
C ALA A 39 -5.15 -8.00 -16.59
N THR A 40 -4.98 -8.90 -17.57
CA THR A 40 -5.75 -10.13 -17.73
C THR A 40 -4.92 -11.42 -17.69
N GLU A 41 -3.65 -11.31 -17.29
CA GLU A 41 -2.80 -12.49 -17.17
C GLU A 41 -3.30 -13.42 -16.07
N GLN A 42 -3.30 -14.71 -16.36
CA GLN A 42 -3.57 -15.74 -15.37
C GLN A 42 -2.36 -15.94 -14.48
N ALA A 43 -2.57 -15.95 -13.18
CA ALA A 43 -1.51 -16.22 -12.20
C ALA A 43 -1.07 -17.69 -12.23
N PRO A 44 0.18 -17.99 -11.84
CA PRO A 44 0.61 -19.34 -11.50
C PRO A 44 -0.28 -19.95 -10.38
N ALA A 45 -0.30 -21.28 -10.28
CA ALA A 45 -1.06 -21.98 -9.25
C ALA A 45 -0.68 -21.53 -7.84
N VAL A 46 0.63 -21.34 -7.61
CA VAL A 46 1.19 -20.75 -6.38
C VAL A 46 2.30 -19.78 -6.78
N PHE A 47 2.35 -18.63 -6.15
CA PHE A 47 3.43 -17.66 -6.34
C PHE A 47 3.64 -16.83 -5.08
N LYS A 48 4.79 -16.18 -5.01
CA LYS A 48 5.16 -15.34 -3.87
C LYS A 48 5.37 -13.90 -4.31
N THR A 49 5.00 -12.99 -3.43
CA THR A 49 5.23 -11.55 -3.59
C THR A 49 5.94 -11.01 -2.38
N LYS A 50 7.09 -10.40 -2.59
CA LYS A 50 7.83 -9.68 -1.55
C LYS A 50 7.40 -8.23 -1.55
N PHE A 51 7.00 -7.74 -0.38
CA PHE A 51 6.73 -6.35 -0.08
C PHE A 51 7.90 -5.76 0.69
N ALA A 52 8.55 -4.74 0.14
CA ALA A 52 9.49 -3.90 0.87
C ALA A 52 8.76 -2.67 1.37
N THR A 53 8.74 -2.44 2.69
CA THR A 53 7.99 -1.35 3.31
C THR A 53 8.87 -0.41 4.11
N THR A 54 8.29 0.64 4.68
CA THR A 54 8.97 1.55 5.62
C THR A 54 9.37 0.87 6.93
N LYS A 55 8.72 -0.26 7.31
CA LYS A 55 8.99 -1.02 8.54
C LYS A 55 9.85 -2.27 8.33
N GLY A 56 10.18 -2.60 7.08
CA GLY A 56 10.90 -3.82 6.72
C GLY A 56 10.17 -4.59 5.64
N ASP A 57 10.58 -5.83 5.43
CA ASP A 57 10.07 -6.67 4.36
C ASP A 57 9.14 -7.75 4.91
N PHE A 58 8.10 -8.09 4.13
CA PHE A 58 7.29 -9.29 4.36
C PHE A 58 6.98 -9.97 3.04
N THR A 59 6.66 -11.27 3.08
CA THR A 59 6.35 -12.07 1.90
C THR A 59 4.96 -12.65 2.00
N VAL A 60 4.17 -12.48 0.94
CA VAL A 60 2.86 -13.12 0.77
C VAL A 60 2.99 -14.29 -0.18
N GLU A 61 2.50 -15.46 0.22
CA GLU A 61 2.28 -16.60 -0.67
C GLU A 61 0.82 -16.61 -1.10
N VAL A 62 0.60 -16.73 -2.40
CA VAL A 62 -0.72 -16.72 -3.03
C VAL A 62 -1.03 -18.08 -3.60
N HIS A 63 -2.24 -18.55 -3.38
CA HIS A 63 -2.78 -19.80 -3.89
C HIS A 63 -3.96 -19.50 -4.80
N ARG A 64 -3.77 -19.71 -6.11
CA ARG A 64 -4.79 -19.37 -7.10
C ARG A 64 -6.09 -20.17 -6.94
N ASP A 65 -6.01 -21.41 -6.48
CA ASP A 65 -7.15 -22.29 -6.23
C ASP A 65 -8.02 -21.83 -5.04
N TRP A 66 -7.50 -20.98 -4.15
CA TRP A 66 -8.30 -20.40 -3.05
C TRP A 66 -9.27 -19.34 -3.54
N ALA A 67 -8.83 -18.48 -4.45
CA ALA A 67 -9.62 -17.38 -5.01
C ALA A 67 -9.08 -16.99 -6.38
N PRO A 68 -9.45 -17.69 -7.47
CA PRO A 68 -8.87 -17.50 -8.80
C PRO A 68 -8.92 -16.07 -9.33
N HIS A 69 -10.07 -15.41 -9.22
CA HIS A 69 -10.22 -14.02 -9.69
C HIS A 69 -9.37 -13.04 -8.87
N GLY A 70 -9.35 -13.22 -7.54
CA GLY A 70 -8.52 -12.41 -6.65
C GLY A 70 -7.03 -12.62 -6.91
N ALA A 71 -6.57 -13.86 -7.04
CA ALA A 71 -5.18 -14.19 -7.31
C ALA A 71 -4.71 -13.63 -8.66
N ASP A 72 -5.50 -13.78 -9.73
CA ASP A 72 -5.19 -13.24 -11.06
C ASP A 72 -5.11 -11.69 -11.01
N ARG A 73 -6.07 -11.02 -10.35
CA ARG A 73 -6.04 -9.57 -10.15
C ARG A 73 -4.78 -9.14 -9.39
N PHE A 74 -4.48 -9.76 -8.25
CA PHE A 74 -3.31 -9.43 -7.45
C PHE A 74 -2.00 -9.62 -8.21
N TYR A 75 -1.86 -10.74 -8.96
CA TYR A 75 -0.70 -11.02 -9.81
C TYR A 75 -0.44 -9.90 -10.81
N ASN A 76 -1.48 -9.46 -11.52
CA ASN A 76 -1.39 -8.38 -12.49
C ASN A 76 -1.02 -7.04 -11.82
N LEU A 77 -1.62 -6.71 -10.67
CA LEU A 77 -1.30 -5.48 -9.93
C LEU A 77 0.18 -5.45 -9.50
N VAL A 78 0.72 -6.59 -9.02
CA VAL A 78 2.14 -6.70 -8.65
C VAL A 78 3.04 -6.52 -9.87
N LYS A 79 2.72 -7.14 -11.00
CA LYS A 79 3.50 -6.99 -12.26
C LYS A 79 3.52 -5.57 -12.76
N LEU A 80 2.44 -4.84 -12.61
CA LEU A 80 2.33 -3.43 -12.97
C LEU A 80 3.10 -2.50 -12.02
N GLY A 81 3.53 -2.97 -10.83
CA GLY A 81 4.07 -2.11 -9.77
C GLY A 81 3.00 -1.23 -9.13
N PHE A 82 1.74 -1.66 -9.19
CA PHE A 82 0.58 -0.88 -8.71
C PHE A 82 0.70 -0.50 -7.22
N PHE A 83 1.31 -1.36 -6.40
CA PHE A 83 1.44 -1.13 -4.97
C PHE A 83 2.64 -0.24 -4.58
N ASP A 84 3.47 0.17 -5.53
CA ASP A 84 4.62 1.04 -5.22
C ASP A 84 4.11 2.40 -4.71
N ASP A 85 4.69 2.89 -3.61
CA ASP A 85 4.29 4.10 -2.87
C ASP A 85 2.83 4.09 -2.35
N ALA A 86 2.19 2.90 -2.26
CA ALA A 86 0.87 2.78 -1.66
C ALA A 86 0.98 2.78 -0.12
N GLU A 87 0.07 3.50 0.53
CA GLU A 87 0.04 3.64 1.98
C GLU A 87 -0.86 2.58 2.64
N PHE A 88 -0.50 2.18 3.86
CA PHE A 88 -1.37 1.39 4.73
C PHE A 88 -2.34 2.33 5.45
N PHE A 89 -3.39 2.74 4.75
CA PHE A 89 -4.23 3.87 5.13
C PHE A 89 -5.24 3.60 6.26
N ARG A 90 -5.48 2.33 6.61
CA ARG A 90 -6.39 1.93 7.69
C ARG A 90 -5.81 0.73 8.41
N ALA A 91 -5.50 0.88 9.69
CA ALA A 91 -4.96 -0.19 10.52
C ALA A 91 -5.66 -0.21 11.87
N ILE A 92 -6.40 -1.29 12.14
CA ILE A 92 -7.19 -1.48 13.38
C ILE A 92 -6.56 -2.62 14.16
N ASP A 93 -6.06 -2.31 15.34
CA ASP A 93 -5.38 -3.29 16.18
C ASP A 93 -6.26 -4.50 16.49
N GLY A 94 -5.68 -5.70 16.43
CA GLY A 94 -6.40 -6.96 16.63
C GLY A 94 -7.35 -7.35 15.49
N PHE A 95 -7.59 -6.46 14.50
CA PHE A 95 -8.47 -6.73 13.36
C PHE A 95 -7.68 -6.89 12.06
N MET A 96 -7.35 -5.81 11.36
CA MET A 96 -6.66 -5.90 10.06
C MET A 96 -5.91 -4.61 9.70
N VAL A 97 -5.05 -4.69 8.69
CA VAL A 97 -4.46 -3.53 7.99
C VAL A 97 -4.87 -3.53 6.53
N GLN A 98 -5.36 -2.39 6.04
CA GLN A 98 -5.89 -2.21 4.67
C GLN A 98 -5.02 -1.27 3.86
N PHE A 99 -4.83 -1.63 2.59
CA PHE A 99 -4.03 -0.89 1.60
C PHE A 99 -4.58 -1.15 0.18
N GLY A 100 -3.95 -0.58 -0.85
CA GLY A 100 -4.27 -0.90 -2.24
C GLY A 100 -5.11 0.17 -2.95
N ILE A 101 -5.14 1.40 -2.43
CA ILE A 101 -5.47 2.59 -3.22
C ILE A 101 -4.14 3.17 -3.70
N GLN A 102 -3.99 3.37 -5.00
CA GLN A 102 -2.74 3.86 -5.56
C GLN A 102 -2.57 5.36 -5.29
N GLY A 103 -1.35 5.77 -4.93
CA GLY A 103 -1.07 7.15 -4.51
C GLY A 103 -1.24 8.22 -5.59
N SER A 104 -1.39 7.84 -6.87
CA SER A 104 -1.71 8.72 -7.99
C SER A 104 -3.22 8.73 -8.24
N PRO A 105 -3.91 9.89 -8.12
CA PRO A 105 -5.34 10.00 -8.42
C PRO A 105 -5.69 9.58 -9.85
N GLN A 106 -4.80 9.83 -10.80
CA GLN A 106 -4.99 9.43 -12.19
C GLN A 106 -5.09 7.91 -12.36
N VAL A 107 -4.28 7.14 -11.63
CA VAL A 107 -4.33 5.68 -11.62
C VAL A 107 -5.57 5.22 -10.85
N SER A 108 -5.80 5.75 -9.66
CA SER A 108 -6.95 5.41 -8.83
C SER A 108 -8.26 5.55 -9.57
N ALA A 109 -8.46 6.67 -10.32
CA ALA A 109 -9.65 6.90 -11.12
C ALA A 109 -9.90 5.84 -12.22
N LYS A 110 -8.84 5.14 -12.68
CA LYS A 110 -8.98 4.05 -13.66
C LYS A 110 -9.34 2.72 -13.02
N TRP A 111 -8.93 2.51 -11.75
CA TRP A 111 -9.07 1.23 -11.08
C TRP A 111 -10.26 1.16 -10.11
N GLN A 112 -10.82 2.31 -9.69
CA GLN A 112 -11.90 2.35 -8.69
C GLN A 112 -13.16 1.56 -9.10
N ASP A 113 -13.44 1.46 -10.42
CA ASP A 113 -14.59 0.75 -10.99
C ASP A 113 -14.17 -0.53 -11.76
N ALA A 114 -12.90 -0.90 -11.73
CA ALA A 114 -12.37 -2.10 -12.38
C ALA A 114 -12.70 -3.35 -11.58
N ASN A 115 -13.99 -3.63 -11.41
CA ASN A 115 -14.50 -4.73 -10.59
C ASN A 115 -14.11 -6.10 -11.12
N ILE A 116 -13.93 -7.05 -10.19
CA ILE A 116 -13.82 -8.49 -10.49
C ILE A 116 -14.97 -9.24 -9.84
N PRO A 117 -15.41 -10.38 -10.43
CA PRO A 117 -16.40 -11.26 -9.82
C PRO A 117 -15.92 -11.78 -8.46
N ASP A 118 -16.86 -12.10 -7.57
CA ASP A 118 -16.52 -12.73 -6.32
C ASP A 118 -16.02 -14.16 -6.55
N ASP A 119 -15.03 -14.56 -5.76
CA ASP A 119 -14.58 -15.95 -5.72
C ASP A 119 -15.46 -16.76 -4.78
N PRO A 120 -15.75 -18.04 -5.11
CA PRO A 120 -16.47 -18.91 -4.21
C PRO A 120 -15.63 -19.16 -2.94
N ALA A 121 -16.31 -19.42 -1.83
CA ALA A 121 -15.64 -19.81 -0.61
C ALA A 121 -14.91 -21.16 -0.81
N ALA A 122 -13.57 -21.13 -0.74
CA ALA A 122 -12.72 -22.32 -0.94
C ALA A 122 -12.28 -22.98 0.38
N GLY A 123 -13.04 -22.76 1.46
CA GLY A 123 -12.74 -23.33 2.79
C GLY A 123 -11.55 -22.65 3.50
N GLN A 124 -11.03 -21.58 2.94
CA GLN A 124 -10.03 -20.75 3.62
C GLN A 124 -10.71 -19.76 4.55
N SER A 125 -10.04 -19.44 5.67
CA SER A 125 -10.59 -18.56 6.68
C SER A 125 -9.71 -17.32 6.88
N ASN A 126 -10.34 -16.21 7.25
CA ASN A 126 -9.69 -14.92 7.57
C ASN A 126 -8.94 -14.99 8.91
N LYS A 127 -8.02 -15.93 9.04
CA LYS A 127 -7.12 -16.09 10.18
C LYS A 127 -5.99 -15.07 10.11
N ARG A 128 -5.29 -14.90 11.24
CA ARG A 128 -4.08 -14.09 11.30
C ARG A 128 -3.13 -14.41 10.13
N GLY A 129 -2.71 -13.36 9.42
CA GLY A 129 -1.84 -13.43 8.26
C GLY A 129 -2.57 -13.71 6.94
N ALA A 130 -3.84 -14.10 6.92
CA ALA A 130 -4.61 -14.24 5.69
C ALA A 130 -4.73 -12.90 4.97
N VAL A 131 -4.61 -12.94 3.63
CA VAL A 131 -4.70 -11.76 2.75
C VAL A 131 -5.96 -11.89 1.89
N THR A 132 -6.77 -10.82 1.92
CA THR A 132 -8.11 -10.85 1.35
C THR A 132 -8.43 -9.52 0.66
N PHE A 133 -9.25 -9.53 -0.39
CA PHE A 133 -9.75 -8.31 -1.00
C PHE A 133 -10.83 -7.66 -0.13
N ALA A 134 -10.76 -6.33 0.01
CA ALA A 134 -11.87 -5.54 0.50
C ALA A 134 -12.98 -5.48 -0.55
N THR A 135 -14.24 -5.39 -0.10
CA THR A 135 -15.43 -5.28 -0.95
C THR A 135 -16.44 -4.32 -0.32
N ALA A 136 -17.22 -3.64 -1.15
CA ALA A 136 -18.35 -2.82 -0.75
C ALA A 136 -19.70 -3.54 -0.99
N GLY A 137 -19.66 -4.81 -1.34
CA GLY A 137 -20.82 -5.66 -1.66
C GLY A 137 -20.48 -6.68 -2.75
N PRO A 138 -21.43 -7.47 -3.21
CA PRO A 138 -21.19 -8.50 -4.21
C PRO A 138 -20.55 -7.94 -5.49
N ASN A 139 -19.49 -8.61 -5.98
CA ASN A 139 -18.77 -8.27 -7.22
C ASN A 139 -18.24 -6.81 -7.29
N THR A 140 -17.80 -6.25 -6.16
CA THR A 140 -17.25 -4.89 -6.09
C THR A 140 -15.77 -4.84 -5.72
N ARG A 141 -15.09 -5.98 -5.69
CA ARG A 141 -13.64 -6.04 -5.45
C ARG A 141 -12.88 -5.41 -6.60
N THR A 142 -11.92 -4.53 -6.30
CA THR A 142 -11.08 -3.86 -7.31
C THR A 142 -9.59 -4.07 -7.05
N THR A 143 -8.99 -3.24 -6.17
CA THR A 143 -7.55 -3.25 -5.89
C THR A 143 -7.22 -3.25 -4.40
N GLN A 144 -8.21 -2.94 -3.54
CA GLN A 144 -7.97 -2.81 -2.11
C GLN A 144 -7.90 -4.19 -1.43
N LEU A 145 -6.91 -4.33 -0.56
CA LEU A 145 -6.57 -5.56 0.15
C LEU A 145 -6.47 -5.29 1.65
N PHE A 146 -6.65 -6.35 2.43
CA PHE A 146 -6.30 -6.30 3.83
C PHE A 146 -5.54 -7.57 4.28
N ILE A 147 -4.70 -7.41 5.29
CA ILE A 147 -4.02 -8.49 5.99
C ILE A 147 -4.62 -8.59 7.39
N ASN A 148 -5.04 -9.77 7.78
CA ASN A 148 -5.66 -10.01 9.09
C ASN A 148 -4.61 -10.00 10.21
N TYR A 149 -4.79 -9.16 11.24
CA TYR A 149 -3.98 -9.18 12.46
C TYR A 149 -4.39 -10.29 13.42
N GLY A 150 -5.67 -10.65 13.42
CA GLY A 150 -6.25 -11.63 14.32
C GLY A 150 -7.04 -12.72 13.59
N ASN A 151 -7.87 -13.44 14.34
CA ASN A 151 -8.81 -14.40 13.78
C ASN A 151 -10.14 -13.69 13.50
N ASN A 152 -10.41 -13.42 12.24
CA ASN A 152 -11.60 -12.73 11.76
C ASN A 152 -12.53 -13.70 10.98
N ALA A 153 -12.70 -14.93 11.46
CA ALA A 153 -13.49 -15.96 10.80
C ALA A 153 -14.96 -15.57 10.57
N ASN A 154 -15.47 -14.56 11.27
CA ASN A 154 -16.79 -13.97 11.01
C ASN A 154 -16.90 -13.36 9.59
N LEU A 155 -15.79 -13.00 8.96
CA LEU A 155 -15.77 -12.46 7.60
C LEU A 155 -15.97 -13.55 6.53
N ASP A 156 -15.72 -14.82 6.85
CA ASP A 156 -15.77 -15.93 5.88
C ASP A 156 -17.17 -16.08 5.27
N GLY A 157 -18.23 -15.93 6.09
CA GLY A 157 -19.61 -15.97 5.65
C GLY A 157 -20.12 -14.69 4.96
N MET A 158 -19.27 -13.64 4.86
CA MET A 158 -19.63 -12.34 4.30
C MET A 158 -19.03 -12.09 2.91
N GLY A 159 -18.46 -13.11 2.29
CA GLY A 159 -17.87 -13.01 0.94
C GLY A 159 -16.42 -12.55 0.90
N PHE A 160 -15.76 -12.47 2.04
CA PHE A 160 -14.32 -12.15 2.11
C PHE A 160 -13.49 -13.42 1.97
N THR A 161 -13.23 -13.84 0.73
CA THR A 161 -12.48 -15.07 0.43
C THR A 161 -10.97 -14.77 0.40
N PRO A 162 -10.15 -15.37 1.30
CA PRO A 162 -8.70 -15.22 1.25
C PRO A 162 -8.11 -15.83 -0.03
N PHE A 163 -7.12 -15.16 -0.62
CA PHE A 163 -6.37 -15.64 -1.78
C PHE A 163 -4.91 -15.98 -1.48
N GLY A 164 -4.44 -15.64 -0.30
CA GLY A 164 -3.07 -15.87 0.11
C GLY A 164 -2.86 -15.64 1.61
N GLN A 165 -1.61 -15.78 2.03
CA GLN A 165 -1.21 -15.58 3.43
C GLN A 165 0.19 -14.99 3.52
N VAL A 166 0.47 -14.27 4.59
CA VAL A 166 1.82 -13.84 4.95
C VAL A 166 2.63 -15.07 5.34
N LEU A 167 3.62 -15.39 4.50
CA LEU A 167 4.53 -16.53 4.71
C LEU A 167 5.66 -16.18 5.67
N ASP A 168 6.18 -14.95 5.55
CA ASP A 168 7.30 -14.44 6.37
C ASP A 168 7.11 -12.94 6.62
N GLY A 169 7.66 -12.45 7.74
CA GLY A 169 7.62 -11.02 8.08
C GLY A 169 6.31 -10.56 8.73
N MET A 170 5.50 -11.45 9.34
CA MET A 170 4.27 -11.04 10.03
C MET A 170 4.53 -10.06 11.19
N ASN A 171 5.72 -10.10 11.80
CA ASN A 171 6.16 -9.11 12.79
C ASN A 171 6.34 -7.70 12.19
N VAL A 172 6.71 -7.60 10.92
CA VAL A 172 6.75 -6.33 10.19
C VAL A 172 5.34 -5.79 9.98
N VAL A 173 4.41 -6.67 9.57
CA VAL A 173 2.98 -6.30 9.43
C VAL A 173 2.41 -5.81 10.77
N ASP A 174 2.74 -6.47 11.88
CA ASP A 174 2.31 -6.04 13.23
C ASP A 174 2.85 -4.67 13.63
N SER A 175 4.03 -4.29 13.13
CA SER A 175 4.72 -3.03 13.46
C SER A 175 4.21 -1.83 12.65
N LEU A 176 3.34 -2.04 11.67
CA LEU A 176 2.74 -0.96 10.88
C LEU A 176 1.95 0.00 11.78
N TYR A 177 2.02 1.28 11.46
CA TYR A 177 1.42 2.33 12.29
C TYR A 177 -0.11 2.21 12.35
N LYS A 178 -0.64 2.14 13.57
CA LYS A 178 -2.07 1.94 13.85
C LYS A 178 -2.74 3.16 14.49
N GLY A 179 -1.99 4.23 14.75
CA GLY A 179 -2.47 5.36 15.54
C GLY A 179 -3.62 6.15 14.93
N TYR A 180 -3.86 6.01 13.62
CA TYR A 180 -5.01 6.63 12.96
C TYR A 180 -6.25 5.74 12.96
N GLY A 181 -6.13 4.43 13.15
CA GLY A 181 -7.24 3.49 13.33
C GLY A 181 -8.22 3.44 12.16
N GLU A 182 -9.51 3.59 12.48
CA GLU A 182 -10.62 3.56 11.51
C GLU A 182 -10.64 4.84 10.66
N GLY A 183 -10.94 4.69 9.37
CA GLY A 183 -11.06 5.79 8.42
C GLY A 183 -12.33 6.63 8.63
N ALA A 184 -12.26 7.90 8.20
CA ALA A 184 -13.43 8.76 8.19
C ALA A 184 -14.52 8.22 7.22
N PRO A 185 -15.81 8.42 7.53
CA PRO A 185 -16.37 9.19 8.64
C PRO A 185 -16.55 8.41 9.96
N GLN A 186 -16.27 7.08 9.99
CA GLN A 186 -16.47 6.24 11.16
C GLN A 186 -15.41 6.46 12.23
N GLY A 187 -14.22 6.97 11.85
CA GLY A 187 -13.10 7.28 12.71
C GLY A 187 -12.36 8.54 12.29
N MET A 188 -11.16 8.72 12.87
CA MET A 188 -10.31 9.89 12.63
C MET A 188 -9.21 9.64 11.58
N GLY A 189 -9.15 8.45 11.04
CA GLY A 189 -8.17 8.07 10.02
C GLY A 189 -8.51 8.60 8.63
N PRO A 190 -7.67 8.28 7.62
CA PRO A 190 -7.85 8.75 6.26
C PRO A 190 -9.20 8.42 5.64
N SER A 191 -9.78 9.39 4.93
CA SER A 191 -10.97 9.17 4.09
C SER A 191 -10.55 8.48 2.79
N GLN A 192 -11.12 7.31 2.51
CA GLN A 192 -10.84 6.57 1.26
C GLN A 192 -11.24 7.36 0.02
N ASP A 193 -12.35 8.09 0.07
CA ASP A 193 -12.78 8.97 -1.02
C ASP A 193 -11.72 10.05 -1.32
N ARG A 194 -11.18 10.71 -0.29
CA ARG A 194 -10.11 11.69 -0.48
C ARG A 194 -8.82 11.05 -1.00
N ILE A 195 -8.49 9.82 -0.56
CA ILE A 195 -7.32 9.11 -1.13
C ILE A 195 -7.52 8.88 -2.63
N GLN A 196 -8.71 8.47 -3.07
CA GLN A 196 -9.01 8.25 -4.49
C GLN A 196 -8.81 9.53 -5.33
N HIS A 197 -9.19 10.70 -4.79
CA HIS A 197 -9.19 11.96 -5.54
C HIS A 197 -7.94 12.82 -5.35
N GLU A 198 -7.29 12.75 -4.19
CA GLU A 198 -6.15 13.59 -3.82
C GLU A 198 -4.84 12.79 -3.70
N GLY A 199 -4.92 11.45 -3.59
CA GLY A 199 -3.78 10.54 -3.53
C GLY A 199 -2.86 10.77 -2.33
N ASN A 200 -1.59 10.43 -2.53
CA ASN A 200 -0.56 10.56 -1.50
C ASN A 200 -0.29 12.00 -1.07
N ALA A 201 -0.67 13.01 -1.86
CA ALA A 201 -0.55 14.41 -1.44
C ALA A 201 -1.40 14.68 -0.19
N TYR A 202 -2.64 14.15 -0.15
CA TYR A 202 -3.50 14.18 1.02
C TYR A 202 -2.90 13.42 2.21
N LEU A 203 -2.46 12.18 1.98
CA LEU A 203 -1.97 11.32 3.05
C LEU A 203 -0.69 11.89 3.68
N LYS A 204 0.28 12.32 2.88
CA LYS A 204 1.55 12.90 3.37
C LYS A 204 1.34 14.20 4.15
N LYS A 205 0.32 14.98 3.80
CA LYS A 205 -0.02 16.23 4.48
C LYS A 205 -0.74 16.00 5.81
N ASP A 206 -1.81 15.20 5.80
CA ASP A 206 -2.74 15.10 6.92
C ASP A 206 -2.44 13.88 7.81
N PHE A 207 -1.71 12.86 7.29
CA PHE A 207 -1.41 11.59 7.96
C PHE A 207 0.07 11.17 7.81
N PRO A 208 1.04 12.01 8.19
CA PRO A 208 2.47 11.81 7.88
C PRO A 208 3.12 10.61 8.58
N GLN A 209 2.43 9.95 9.52
CA GLN A 209 2.95 8.77 10.23
C GLN A 209 2.55 7.44 9.58
N LEU A 210 1.77 7.46 8.48
CA LEU A 210 1.44 6.23 7.77
C LEU A 210 2.71 5.55 7.26
N ASP A 211 2.68 4.22 7.31
CA ASP A 211 3.68 3.40 6.67
C ASP A 211 3.28 3.10 5.23
N SER A 212 4.28 2.98 4.36
CA SER A 212 4.07 2.76 2.93
C SER A 212 4.81 1.54 2.40
N ILE A 213 4.33 1.04 1.28
CA ILE A 213 4.98 0.03 0.47
C ILE A 213 5.96 0.73 -0.47
N LYS A 214 7.26 0.46 -0.31
CA LYS A 214 8.28 0.95 -1.24
C LYS A 214 8.19 0.25 -2.59
N THR A 215 8.09 -1.07 -2.55
CA THR A 215 7.89 -1.92 -3.74
C THR A 215 7.19 -3.21 -3.38
N ALA A 216 6.42 -3.76 -4.35
CA ALA A 216 5.90 -5.13 -4.31
C ALA A 216 6.34 -5.87 -5.58
N ARG A 217 7.03 -7.02 -5.43
CA ARG A 217 7.61 -7.76 -6.57
C ARG A 217 7.38 -9.25 -6.42
N LEU A 218 7.14 -9.91 -7.54
CA LEU A 218 7.15 -11.37 -7.61
C LEU A 218 8.55 -11.89 -7.26
N VAL A 219 8.60 -12.96 -6.46
CA VAL A 219 9.84 -13.66 -6.10
C VAL A 219 9.69 -15.15 -6.37
N GLN A 220 10.84 -15.81 -6.58
CA GLN A 220 10.90 -17.27 -6.84
C GLN A 220 10.66 -18.08 -5.57
#